data_e112bd02a201f82c48d1a0dcaff104b6
#
_entry.id   e112bd02a201f82c48d1a0dcaff104b6
#
_cell.length_a   1.000
_cell.length_b   1.000
_cell.length_c   1.000
_cell.angle_alpha   90.00
_cell.angle_beta   90.00
_cell.angle_gamma   90.00
#
_symmetry.space_group_name_H-M   'P 1'
#
loop_
_entity.id
_entity.type
_entity.pdbx_description
1 polymer ?
#
loop_
_entity_poly.entity_id
_entity_poly.type
_entity_poly.pdbx_seq_one_letter_code
_entity_poly.pdbx_strand_id
1 'polypeptide(L)'
;NHESISQISFDEVYVVPSHQTARSLFTQLPHGRGYAETLIECIATGYLVAVVESICIKEMQRHVDHEREVVVGRSIHLEHRGPIPPGAEIRLSGWVERLGPRSVTFNVRAHDSHELVCEGHVTFVAADRSALESKIAHKVNVSAR
;
A
#
# COMPACT_ATOMS: atom_id res chain seq x y z
N ASN A 1 19.83 4.57 -6.74
CA ASN A 1 20.35 4.18 -8.04
C ASN A 1 19.22 3.61 -8.92
N HIS A 2 18.94 4.25 -10.04
CA HIS A 2 17.87 3.86 -10.97
C HIS A 2 18.02 2.44 -11.49
N GLU A 3 19.24 2.02 -11.78
CA GLU A 3 19.50 0.68 -12.32
C GLU A 3 19.12 -0.41 -11.31
N SER A 4 19.51 -0.25 -10.06
CA SER A 4 19.17 -1.23 -9.02
C SER A 4 17.68 -1.22 -8.69
N ILE A 5 17.04 -0.05 -8.69
CA ILE A 5 15.59 0.05 -8.46
C ILE A 5 14.82 -0.65 -9.57
N SER A 6 15.25 -0.53 -10.82
CA SER A 6 14.57 -1.19 -11.94
C SER A 6 14.60 -2.73 -11.86
N GLN A 7 15.50 -3.28 -11.05
CA GLN A 7 15.64 -4.73 -10.85
C GLN A 7 14.77 -5.27 -9.72
N ILE A 8 14.08 -4.41 -8.98
CA ILE A 8 13.26 -4.85 -7.85
C ILE A 8 12.12 -5.74 -8.34
N SER A 9 12.03 -6.91 -7.74
CA SER A 9 10.87 -7.78 -7.84
C SER A 9 10.68 -8.46 -6.49
N PHE A 10 9.46 -8.86 -6.20
CA PHE A 10 9.17 -9.55 -4.95
C PHE A 10 8.11 -10.63 -5.14
N ASP A 11 8.14 -11.60 -4.23
CA ASP A 11 7.16 -12.66 -4.12
C ASP A 11 7.00 -12.92 -2.62
N GLU A 12 5.88 -12.48 -2.05
CA GLU A 12 5.62 -12.51 -0.62
C GLU A 12 4.31 -13.22 -0.33
N VAL A 13 4.25 -13.84 0.83
CA VAL A 13 3.03 -14.49 1.33
C VAL A 13 2.44 -13.66 2.46
N TYR A 14 1.14 -13.47 2.44
CA TYR A 14 0.42 -12.75 3.48
C TYR A 14 -0.79 -13.57 3.93
N VAL A 15 -0.94 -13.75 5.23
CA VAL A 15 -2.11 -14.41 5.82
C VAL A 15 -2.99 -13.33 6.44
N VAL A 16 -4.24 -13.26 6.03
CA VAL A 16 -5.16 -12.20 6.46
C VAL A 16 -5.54 -12.39 7.93
N PRO A 17 -5.22 -11.43 8.80
CA PRO A 17 -5.65 -11.50 10.18
C PRO A 17 -7.11 -11.10 10.35
N SER A 18 -7.74 -11.56 11.43
CA SER A 18 -9.18 -11.36 11.66
C SER A 18 -9.58 -9.88 11.82
N HIS A 19 -8.65 -9.02 12.22
CA HIS A 19 -8.96 -7.59 12.46
C HIS A 19 -8.85 -6.72 11.20
N GLN A 20 -8.55 -7.30 10.05
CA GLN A 20 -8.40 -6.55 8.79
C GLN A 20 -9.59 -6.70 7.84
N THR A 21 -10.71 -7.16 8.35
CA THR A 21 -11.93 -7.25 7.52
C THR A 21 -12.57 -5.87 7.34
N ALA A 22 -13.39 -5.74 6.31
CA ALA A 22 -14.16 -4.51 6.08
C ALA A 22 -15.06 -4.22 7.29
N ARG A 23 -15.67 -5.25 7.86
CA ARG A 23 -16.50 -5.12 9.05
C ARG A 23 -15.71 -4.54 10.23
N SER A 24 -14.53 -5.07 10.49
CA SER A 24 -13.66 -4.61 11.56
C SER A 24 -13.17 -3.16 11.34
N LEU A 25 -12.75 -2.86 10.13
CA LEU A 25 -12.26 -1.53 9.80
C LEU A 25 -13.36 -0.47 9.92
N PHE A 26 -14.52 -0.71 9.32
CA PHE A 26 -15.56 0.32 9.24
C PHE A 26 -16.29 0.54 10.56
N THR A 27 -16.24 -0.44 11.47
CA THR A 27 -16.69 -0.24 12.86
C THR A 27 -15.89 0.89 13.54
N GLN A 28 -14.64 1.08 13.14
CA GLN A 28 -13.75 2.10 13.72
C GLN A 28 -13.92 3.47 13.06
N LEU A 29 -14.65 3.56 11.96
CA LEU A 29 -14.82 4.80 11.19
C LEU A 29 -16.19 5.41 11.50
N PRO A 30 -16.25 6.73 11.77
CA PRO A 30 -17.54 7.38 12.11
C PRO A 30 -18.65 7.13 11.11
N HIS A 31 -18.34 7.15 9.82
CA HIS A 31 -19.32 6.97 8.74
C HIS A 31 -19.67 5.50 8.48
N GLY A 32 -18.96 4.56 9.11
CA GLY A 32 -19.17 3.14 8.91
C GLY A 32 -19.92 2.43 10.02
N ARG A 33 -19.95 3.01 11.22
CA ARG A 33 -20.52 2.36 12.42
C ARG A 33 -21.94 1.88 12.25
N GLY A 34 -22.78 2.61 11.52
CA GLY A 34 -24.19 2.27 11.38
C GLY A 34 -24.47 1.08 10.49
N TYR A 35 -23.49 0.63 9.68
CA TYR A 35 -23.73 -0.47 8.76
C TYR A 35 -22.60 -1.53 8.73
N ALA A 36 -21.52 -1.32 9.48
CA ALA A 36 -20.34 -2.19 9.41
C ALA A 36 -20.68 -3.67 9.57
N GLU A 37 -21.62 -4.01 10.45
CA GLU A 37 -22.04 -5.38 10.70
C GLU A 37 -22.74 -6.05 9.52
N THR A 38 -23.22 -5.27 8.56
CA THR A 38 -23.85 -5.82 7.35
C THR A 38 -22.84 -6.22 6.29
N LEU A 39 -21.57 -5.84 6.48
CA LEU A 39 -20.51 -6.12 5.52
C LEU A 39 -20.00 -7.56 5.63
N ILE A 40 -19.41 -8.03 4.55
CA ILE A 40 -18.84 -9.37 4.48
C ILE A 40 -17.50 -9.39 5.24
N GLU A 41 -17.20 -10.49 5.91
CA GLU A 41 -15.94 -10.68 6.63
C GLU A 41 -14.83 -11.12 5.69
N CYS A 42 -14.37 -10.18 4.87
CA CYS A 42 -13.22 -10.34 3.98
C CYS A 42 -12.33 -9.12 4.16
N ILE A 43 -11.07 -9.23 3.74
CA ILE A 43 -10.14 -8.11 3.87
C ILE A 43 -10.75 -6.84 3.27
N ALA A 44 -10.66 -5.73 4.00
CA ALA A 44 -11.09 -4.44 3.47
C ALA A 44 -10.15 -4.03 2.33
N THR A 45 -10.71 -3.46 1.27
CA THR A 45 -9.89 -2.97 0.15
C THR A 45 -8.81 -2.01 0.64
N GLY A 46 -9.12 -1.14 1.59
CA GLY A 46 -8.11 -0.23 2.18
C GLY A 46 -6.97 -0.96 2.87
N TYR A 47 -7.25 -2.06 3.57
CA TYR A 47 -6.19 -2.86 4.17
C TYR A 47 -5.36 -3.59 3.10
N LEU A 48 -6.01 -4.07 2.04
CA LEU A 48 -5.28 -4.70 0.93
C LEU A 48 -4.31 -3.70 0.29
N VAL A 49 -4.74 -2.47 0.11
CA VAL A 49 -3.89 -1.37 -0.34
C VAL A 49 -2.69 -1.20 0.60
N ALA A 50 -2.94 -1.16 1.90
CA ALA A 50 -1.88 -0.99 2.89
C ALA A 50 -0.87 -2.15 2.86
N VAL A 51 -1.34 -3.38 2.67
CA VAL A 51 -0.46 -4.56 2.55
C VAL A 51 0.44 -4.40 1.32
N VAL A 52 -0.12 -4.05 0.18
CA VAL A 52 0.64 -3.84 -1.06
C VAL A 52 1.67 -2.73 -0.88
N GLU A 53 1.25 -1.58 -0.33
CA GLU A 53 2.16 -0.47 -0.08
C GLU A 53 3.31 -0.88 0.83
N SER A 54 3.02 -1.61 1.90
CA SER A 54 4.04 -2.00 2.89
C SER A 54 5.13 -2.85 2.28
N ILE A 55 4.78 -3.75 1.37
CA ILE A 55 5.74 -4.62 0.69
C ILE A 55 6.60 -3.80 -0.28
N CYS A 56 5.97 -2.96 -1.09
CA CYS A 56 6.69 -2.11 -2.05
C CYS A 56 7.65 -1.16 -1.34
N ILE A 57 7.21 -0.51 -0.27
CA ILE A 57 8.06 0.39 0.51
C ILE A 57 9.23 -0.39 1.12
N LYS A 58 8.98 -1.57 1.67
CA LYS A 58 10.04 -2.43 2.22
C LYS A 58 11.13 -2.68 1.18
N GLU A 59 10.73 -3.01 -0.04
CA GLU A 59 11.68 -3.26 -1.11
C GLU A 59 12.47 -2.00 -1.51
N MET A 60 11.84 -0.84 -1.45
CA MET A 60 12.51 0.42 -1.78
C MET A 60 13.47 0.91 -0.71
N GLN A 61 13.33 0.47 0.55
CA GLN A 61 14.13 0.99 1.66
C GLN A 61 15.64 0.78 1.47
N ARG A 62 16.04 -0.21 0.70
CA ARG A 62 17.47 -0.48 0.42
C ARG A 62 18.07 0.50 -0.58
N HIS A 63 17.25 1.29 -1.25
CA HIS A 63 17.65 2.12 -2.38
C HIS A 63 17.55 3.61 -2.11
N VAL A 64 17.21 4.00 -0.88
CA VAL A 64 17.03 5.41 -0.51
C VAL A 64 17.98 5.78 0.64
N ASP A 65 18.38 7.03 0.65
CA ASP A 65 19.14 7.61 1.76
C ASP A 65 18.15 8.16 2.78
N HIS A 66 17.91 7.40 3.84
CA HIS A 66 16.89 7.71 4.86
C HIS A 66 17.09 9.04 5.59
N GLU A 67 18.31 9.58 5.58
CA GLU A 67 18.55 10.89 6.18
C GLU A 67 18.01 12.01 5.30
N ARG A 68 18.03 11.83 4.00
CA ARG A 68 17.66 12.86 3.02
C ARG A 68 16.31 12.64 2.38
N GLU A 69 15.88 11.39 2.29
CA GLU A 69 14.70 11.02 1.53
C GLU A 69 13.73 10.19 2.35
N VAL A 70 12.46 10.28 1.98
CA VAL A 70 11.43 9.40 2.51
C VAL A 70 10.58 8.90 1.33
N VAL A 71 10.25 7.60 1.36
CA VAL A 71 9.39 7.00 0.36
C VAL A 71 7.94 7.29 0.75
N VAL A 72 7.20 7.92 -0.16
CA VAL A 72 5.79 8.21 0.06
C VAL A 72 4.94 7.67 -1.10
N GLY A 73 3.75 7.17 -0.77
CA GLY A 73 2.79 6.76 -1.76
C GLY A 73 2.24 7.98 -2.50
N ARG A 74 2.12 7.88 -3.80
CA ARG A 74 1.63 8.97 -4.64
C ARG A 74 0.31 8.66 -5.31
N SER A 75 0.22 7.50 -5.92
CA SER A 75 -1.01 7.08 -6.60
C SER A 75 -1.11 5.57 -6.59
N ILE A 76 -2.35 5.10 -6.64
CA ILE A 76 -2.62 3.68 -6.62
C ILE A 76 -3.83 3.39 -7.49
N HIS A 77 -3.72 2.33 -8.28
CA HIS A 77 -4.85 1.76 -9.01
C HIS A 77 -4.80 0.26 -8.79
N LEU A 78 -5.66 -0.24 -7.92
CA LEU A 78 -5.79 -1.66 -7.65
C LEU A 78 -7.22 -2.12 -7.91
N GLU A 79 -7.35 -3.25 -8.60
CA GLU A 79 -8.61 -3.94 -8.73
C GLU A 79 -8.64 -5.07 -7.70
N HIS A 80 -9.55 -4.98 -6.76
CA HIS A 80 -9.81 -6.02 -5.76
C HIS A 80 -10.83 -6.97 -6.37
N ARG A 81 -10.36 -8.05 -6.96
CA ARG A 81 -11.17 -8.92 -7.82
C ARG A 81 -11.88 -10.05 -7.09
N GLY A 82 -11.36 -10.49 -5.96
CA GLY A 82 -11.94 -11.62 -5.26
C GLY A 82 -11.96 -11.42 -3.75
N PRO A 83 -12.87 -12.09 -3.06
CA PRO A 83 -12.96 -12.00 -1.60
C PRO A 83 -11.80 -12.75 -0.95
N ILE A 84 -11.25 -12.16 0.13
CA ILE A 84 -10.13 -12.74 0.87
C ILE A 84 -10.53 -12.80 2.34
N PRO A 85 -11.02 -13.95 2.82
CA PRO A 85 -11.47 -14.07 4.21
C PRO A 85 -10.30 -14.16 5.20
N PRO A 86 -10.56 -13.92 6.50
CA PRO A 86 -9.53 -14.11 7.52
C PRO A 86 -8.99 -15.54 7.49
N GLY A 87 -7.69 -15.66 7.68
CA GLY A 87 -6.99 -16.93 7.63
C GLY A 87 -6.58 -17.37 6.23
N ALA A 88 -7.10 -16.73 5.19
CA ALA A 88 -6.68 -17.03 3.82
C ALA A 88 -5.25 -16.56 3.60
N GLU A 89 -4.52 -17.36 2.85
CA GLU A 89 -3.16 -17.04 2.41
C GLU A 89 -3.20 -16.50 1.00
N ILE A 90 -2.58 -15.35 0.79
CA ILE A 90 -2.41 -14.79 -0.55
C ILE A 90 -0.92 -14.67 -0.85
N ARG A 91 -0.60 -14.86 -2.12
CA ARG A 91 0.75 -14.67 -2.63
C ARG A 91 0.78 -13.40 -3.48
N LEU A 92 1.58 -12.45 -3.03
CA LEU A 92 1.72 -11.16 -3.70
C LEU A 92 3.04 -11.15 -4.48
N SER A 93 2.96 -10.83 -5.75
CA SER A 93 4.15 -10.66 -6.59
C SER A 93 4.11 -9.27 -7.21
N GLY A 94 5.28 -8.71 -7.45
CA GLY A 94 5.39 -7.40 -8.06
C GLY A 94 6.76 -7.16 -8.65
N TRP A 95 6.82 -6.18 -9.53
CA TRP A 95 8.05 -5.75 -10.17
C TRP A 95 7.94 -4.29 -10.54
N VAL A 96 9.09 -3.64 -10.68
CA VAL A 96 9.12 -2.26 -11.15
C VAL A 96 8.80 -2.24 -12.64
N GLU A 97 7.73 -1.54 -12.97
CA GLU A 97 7.23 -1.40 -14.34
C GLU A 97 7.77 -0.15 -15.01
N ARG A 98 7.91 0.93 -14.26
CA ARG A 98 8.31 2.22 -14.80
C ARG A 98 9.04 3.06 -13.76
N LEU A 99 10.04 3.81 -14.23
CA LEU A 99 10.77 4.79 -13.42
C LEU A 99 10.55 6.18 -13.99
N GLY A 100 10.24 7.14 -13.12
CA GLY A 100 10.34 8.56 -13.43
C GLY A 100 11.57 9.15 -12.77
N PRO A 101 11.78 10.47 -12.87
CA PRO A 101 12.94 11.12 -12.24
C PRO A 101 13.03 10.89 -10.73
N ARG A 102 11.90 10.82 -10.04
CA ARG A 102 11.79 10.58 -8.61
C ARG A 102 10.73 9.54 -8.26
N SER A 103 10.08 8.97 -9.26
CA SER A 103 8.98 8.05 -9.05
C SER A 103 9.32 6.63 -9.45
N VAL A 104 8.67 5.69 -8.78
CA VAL A 104 8.79 4.26 -9.05
C VAL A 104 7.37 3.71 -9.13
N THR A 105 7.02 3.07 -10.24
CA THR A 105 5.73 2.42 -10.40
C THR A 105 5.91 0.92 -10.42
N PHE A 106 5.24 0.25 -9.49
CA PHE A 106 5.21 -1.20 -9.42
C PHE A 106 3.96 -1.74 -10.11
N ASN A 107 4.12 -2.84 -10.82
CA ASN A 107 3.01 -3.71 -11.19
C ASN A 107 2.88 -4.76 -10.09
N VAL A 108 1.68 -5.00 -9.60
CA VAL A 108 1.46 -5.95 -8.50
C VAL A 108 0.31 -6.89 -8.82
N ARG A 109 0.42 -8.12 -8.33
CA ARG A 109 -0.61 -9.14 -8.43
C ARG A 109 -0.68 -9.95 -7.16
N ALA A 110 -1.88 -10.35 -6.80
CA ALA A 110 -2.09 -11.25 -5.66
C ALA A 110 -3.03 -12.38 -6.06
N HIS A 111 -2.64 -13.60 -5.69
CA HIS A 111 -3.43 -14.80 -5.92
C HIS A 111 -3.67 -15.51 -4.58
N ASP A 112 -4.87 -16.06 -4.43
CA ASP A 112 -5.08 -17.11 -3.43
C ASP A 112 -4.95 -18.48 -4.11
N SER A 113 -5.39 -19.55 -3.46
CA SER A 113 -5.32 -20.90 -4.05
C SER A 113 -6.36 -21.13 -5.16
N HIS A 114 -7.25 -20.19 -5.38
CA HIS A 114 -8.37 -20.34 -6.32
C HIS A 114 -8.31 -19.36 -7.49
N GLU A 115 -7.84 -18.14 -7.29
CA GLU A 115 -8.01 -17.09 -8.30
C GLU A 115 -7.05 -15.92 -8.09
N LEU A 116 -6.98 -15.06 -9.11
CA LEU A 116 -6.37 -13.75 -9.01
C LEU A 116 -7.31 -12.86 -8.20
N VAL A 117 -6.88 -12.42 -7.03
CA VAL A 117 -7.73 -11.62 -6.11
C VAL A 117 -7.44 -10.13 -6.16
N CYS A 118 -6.29 -9.75 -6.72
CA CYS A 118 -5.90 -8.35 -6.82
C CYS A 118 -4.89 -8.15 -7.93
N GLU A 119 -5.00 -7.04 -8.66
CA GLU A 119 -3.95 -6.61 -9.59
C GLU A 119 -4.00 -5.12 -9.82
N GLY A 120 -2.88 -4.53 -10.19
CA GLY A 120 -2.82 -3.13 -10.53
C GLY A 120 -1.43 -2.52 -10.43
N HIS A 121 -1.41 -1.21 -10.20
CA HIS A 121 -0.19 -0.41 -10.19
C HIS A 121 -0.16 0.49 -8.97
N VAL A 122 1.04 0.67 -8.41
CA VAL A 122 1.25 1.57 -7.28
C VAL A 122 2.49 2.42 -7.56
N THR A 123 2.36 3.72 -7.42
CA THR A 123 3.47 4.66 -7.66
C THR A 123 3.91 5.30 -6.36
N PHE A 124 5.21 5.29 -6.13
CA PHE A 124 5.87 5.92 -4.99
C PHE A 124 6.81 7.00 -5.47
N VAL A 125 7.09 7.95 -4.58
CA VAL A 125 8.07 9.01 -4.81
C VAL A 125 9.07 9.00 -3.67
N ALA A 126 10.36 9.15 -4.00
CA ALA A 126 11.38 9.44 -3.01
C ALA A 126 11.39 10.95 -2.82
N ALA A 127 10.73 11.42 -1.77
CA ALA A 127 10.57 12.83 -1.47
C ALA A 127 11.77 13.33 -0.66
N ASP A 128 12.15 14.60 -0.86
CA ASP A 128 13.13 15.26 -0.01
C ASP A 128 12.55 15.39 1.40
N ARG A 129 13.19 14.77 2.37
CA ARG A 129 12.69 14.72 3.75
C ARG A 129 12.53 16.11 4.36
N SER A 130 13.56 16.93 4.23
CA SER A 130 13.57 18.28 4.82
C SER A 130 12.47 19.16 4.23
N ALA A 131 12.29 19.12 2.90
CA ALA A 131 11.25 19.90 2.24
C ALA A 131 9.86 19.43 2.65
N LEU A 132 9.65 18.12 2.76
CA LEU A 132 8.37 17.56 3.16
C LEU A 132 8.04 17.89 4.63
N GLU A 133 9.01 17.77 5.53
CA GLU A 133 8.84 18.12 6.93
C GLU A 133 8.51 19.61 7.11
N SER A 134 9.14 20.48 6.33
CA SER A 134 8.83 21.92 6.34
C SER A 134 7.40 22.19 5.88
N LYS A 135 6.96 21.49 4.84
CA LYS A 135 5.59 21.63 4.34
C LYS A 135 4.56 21.14 5.38
N ILE A 136 4.85 20.04 6.03
CA ILE A 136 3.99 19.51 7.10
C ILE A 136 3.93 20.50 8.27
N ALA A 137 5.06 21.03 8.72
CA ALA A 137 5.10 22.02 9.79
C ALA A 137 4.28 23.27 9.44
N HIS A 138 4.37 23.74 8.20
CA HIS A 138 3.57 24.86 7.72
C HIS A 138 2.06 24.57 7.78
N LYS A 139 1.64 23.38 7.37
CA LYS A 139 0.22 22.97 7.43
C LYS A 139 -0.30 22.89 8.85
N VAL A 140 0.50 22.37 9.76
CA VAL A 140 0.13 22.28 11.18
C VAL A 140 -0.03 23.69 11.78
N ASN A 141 0.91 24.59 11.51
CA ASN A 141 0.86 25.97 12.02
C ASN A 141 -0.35 26.73 11.49
N VAL A 142 -0.68 26.57 10.21
CA VAL A 142 -1.86 27.19 9.60
C VAL A 142 -3.14 26.60 10.19
N SER A 143 -3.21 25.29 10.43
CA SER A 143 -4.36 24.63 11.03
C SER A 143 -4.60 25.02 12.47
N ALA A 144 -3.53 25.43 13.20
CA ALA A 144 -3.62 25.87 14.59
C ALA A 144 -4.13 27.31 14.76
N ARG A 145 -4.26 28.06 13.67
CA ARG A 145 -4.80 29.42 13.66
C ARG A 145 -6.31 29.37 13.36
#